data_15abcc256ebf02bdace6b6b6f445a1fe
#
_entry.id   15abcc256ebf02bdace6b6b6f445a1fe
#
_cell.length_a   1.000
_cell.length_b   1.000
_cell.length_c   1.000
_cell.angle_alpha   90.00
_cell.angle_beta   90.00
_cell.angle_gamma   90.00
#
_symmetry.space_group_name_H-M   'P 1'
#
loop_
_entity.id
_entity.type
_entity.pdbx_description
1 polymer ?
#
loop_
_entity_poly.entity_id
_entity_poly.type
_entity_poly.pdbx_seq_one_letter_code
_entity_poly.pdbx_strand_id
1 'polypeptide(L)'
;MKVYFDNAATTPVYPEVIQKMTEVLRDTYGNPSSTHAFGRKAKSLIEYSRKQIAKQLNASPSEIIFTSGGTEANNLILRSCVHDLGVQVVISSPIEHHAVLHTLEVLAKEYPIKIVYVNLTNKGVVDLSHLEYLLQQYTEKKVLVSLMHINNEIGNILPLKEVTALCKQYNAYFHSDTVQSVGHYPIDLEEIPVDFITASAHKFHGPKGIGFAFIRKGIALHSSITGGEQEKGLRAGTEAVHNIVGMEVAFSLSYTNLDRNTEKLKDLKRYFIKQLKHHFPEAVFNGMSDTLDESSYTIVNIGFPSLKNQNSTLLFQLDLKGIACSKGSACQSGSVQTSHVLSAFLPEEALQYPSLRCSFSIFNT
;
A
#
# COMPACT_ATOMS: atom_id res chain seq x y z
N MET A 1 7.58 -29.77 -2.95
CA MET A 1 7.09 -28.63 -3.74
C MET A 1 7.13 -27.41 -2.84
N LYS A 2 7.62 -26.25 -3.29
CA LYS A 2 7.60 -25.00 -2.50
C LYS A 2 6.56 -24.05 -3.10
N VAL A 3 5.70 -23.51 -2.26
CA VAL A 3 4.63 -22.59 -2.68
C VAL A 3 4.77 -21.29 -1.89
N TYR A 4 4.80 -20.15 -2.61
CA TYR A 4 4.90 -18.83 -2.00
C TYR A 4 3.57 -18.09 -2.11
N PHE A 5 2.84 -18.01 -1.01
CA PHE A 5 1.55 -17.34 -0.84
C PHE A 5 1.63 -16.12 0.08
N ASP A 6 2.79 -15.45 0.12
CA ASP A 6 2.99 -14.25 0.93
C ASP A 6 3.34 -13.01 0.10
N ASN A 7 2.73 -12.91 -1.10
CA ASN A 7 2.99 -11.82 -2.04
C ASN A 7 2.52 -10.44 -1.53
N ALA A 8 1.56 -10.37 -0.63
CA ALA A 8 1.18 -9.13 0.03
C ALA A 8 2.27 -8.60 0.99
N ALA A 9 3.19 -9.45 1.47
CA ALA A 9 4.37 -9.03 2.21
C ALA A 9 5.46 -8.50 1.27
N THR A 10 5.81 -9.26 0.24
CA THR A 10 6.75 -8.85 -0.83
C THR A 10 6.61 -9.82 -2.01
N THR A 11 6.86 -9.35 -3.21
CA THR A 11 6.78 -10.17 -4.42
C THR A 11 8.17 -10.55 -4.95
N PRO A 12 8.31 -11.65 -5.70
CA PRO A 12 9.48 -11.90 -6.52
C PRO A 12 9.69 -10.76 -7.53
N VAL A 13 10.93 -10.39 -7.77
CA VAL A 13 11.28 -9.35 -8.75
C VAL A 13 11.19 -9.92 -10.16
N TYR A 14 10.65 -9.16 -11.12
CA TYR A 14 10.63 -9.58 -12.53
C TYR A 14 12.05 -9.77 -13.07
N PRO A 15 12.29 -10.79 -13.92
CA PRO A 15 13.60 -10.98 -14.56
C PRO A 15 14.09 -9.75 -15.34
N GLU A 16 13.19 -9.08 -16.05
CA GLU A 16 13.47 -7.86 -16.82
C GLU A 16 13.92 -6.71 -15.92
N VAL A 17 13.36 -6.62 -14.71
CA VAL A 17 13.77 -5.63 -13.70
C VAL A 17 15.20 -5.92 -13.23
N ILE A 18 15.51 -7.17 -12.91
CA ILE A 18 16.85 -7.59 -12.48
C ILE A 18 17.87 -7.27 -13.57
N GLN A 19 17.57 -7.61 -14.83
CA GLN A 19 18.42 -7.31 -15.97
C GLN A 19 18.66 -5.80 -16.09
N LYS A 20 17.60 -5.00 -16.07
CA LYS A 20 17.69 -3.54 -16.24
C LYS A 20 18.46 -2.86 -15.11
N MET A 21 18.22 -3.27 -13.88
CA MET A 21 18.98 -2.78 -12.72
C MET A 21 20.48 -3.10 -12.85
N THR A 22 20.82 -4.31 -13.30
CA THR A 22 22.22 -4.73 -13.53
C THR A 22 22.89 -3.85 -14.58
N GLU A 23 22.21 -3.57 -15.71
CA GLU A 23 22.70 -2.65 -16.75
C GLU A 23 22.97 -1.25 -16.18
N VAL A 24 22.02 -0.69 -15.41
CA VAL A 24 22.16 0.64 -14.82
C VAL A 24 23.33 0.69 -13.82
N LEU A 25 23.44 -0.30 -12.95
CA LEU A 25 24.55 -0.39 -11.98
C LEU A 25 25.92 -0.42 -12.66
N ARG A 26 26.05 -1.16 -13.76
CA ARG A 26 27.27 -1.27 -14.52
C ARG A 26 27.62 -0.01 -15.32
N ASP A 27 26.64 0.58 -16.01
CA ASP A 27 26.86 1.53 -17.09
C ASP A 27 26.45 2.98 -16.72
N THR A 28 25.84 3.22 -15.54
CA THR A 28 25.33 4.54 -15.13
C THR A 28 25.61 4.83 -13.65
N TYR A 29 26.89 4.98 -13.32
CA TYR A 29 27.36 5.21 -11.95
C TYR A 29 27.54 6.70 -11.58
N GLY A 30 27.28 7.62 -12.52
CA GLY A 30 27.42 9.06 -12.28
C GLY A 30 26.39 9.58 -11.26
N ASN A 31 26.82 10.53 -10.41
CA ASN A 31 25.90 11.21 -9.50
C ASN A 31 24.91 12.08 -10.29
N PRO A 32 23.58 11.91 -10.13
CA PRO A 32 22.58 12.67 -10.89
C PRO A 32 22.64 14.19 -10.71
N SER A 33 23.23 14.66 -9.60
CA SER A 33 23.41 16.09 -9.32
C SER A 33 24.63 16.72 -10.03
N SER A 34 25.52 15.87 -10.64
CA SER A 34 26.71 16.36 -11.34
C SER A 34 26.38 16.90 -12.73
N THR A 35 27.07 18.00 -13.12
CA THR A 35 26.85 18.69 -14.41
C THR A 35 27.53 18.03 -15.61
N HIS A 36 28.45 17.11 -15.37
CA HIS A 36 29.18 16.40 -16.46
C HIS A 36 28.28 15.28 -17.09
N ALA A 37 28.74 14.73 -18.21
CA ALA A 37 27.98 13.77 -19.03
C ALA A 37 27.48 12.56 -18.25
N PHE A 38 28.28 12.00 -17.34
CA PHE A 38 27.87 10.85 -16.51
C PHE A 38 26.71 11.19 -15.57
N GLY A 39 26.73 12.37 -14.93
CA GLY A 39 25.64 12.82 -14.07
C GLY A 39 24.38 13.11 -14.88
N ARG A 40 24.50 13.81 -16.03
CA ARG A 40 23.35 14.07 -16.90
C ARG A 40 22.69 12.77 -17.40
N LYS A 41 23.49 11.72 -17.72
CA LYS A 41 22.97 10.40 -18.09
C LYS A 41 22.13 9.80 -16.97
N ALA A 42 22.65 9.80 -15.74
CA ALA A 42 21.92 9.31 -14.56
C ALA A 42 20.62 10.09 -14.32
N LYS A 43 20.68 11.44 -14.35
CA LYS A 43 19.52 12.31 -14.20
C LYS A 43 18.47 12.06 -15.29
N SER A 44 18.88 11.83 -16.54
CA SER A 44 17.94 11.56 -17.63
C SER A 44 17.15 10.27 -17.41
N LEU A 45 17.75 9.23 -16.81
CA LEU A 45 17.06 7.99 -16.47
C LEU A 45 16.02 8.22 -15.36
N ILE A 46 16.37 8.99 -14.32
CA ILE A 46 15.44 9.35 -13.24
C ILE A 46 14.23 10.08 -13.81
N GLU A 47 14.45 11.12 -14.61
CA GLU A 47 13.35 11.93 -15.17
C GLU A 47 12.52 11.16 -16.20
N TYR A 48 13.14 10.24 -16.95
CA TYR A 48 12.39 9.33 -17.83
C TYR A 48 11.46 8.43 -17.01
N SER A 49 11.97 7.77 -15.96
CA SER A 49 11.18 6.90 -15.08
C SER A 49 10.02 7.66 -14.42
N ARG A 50 10.28 8.89 -13.95
CA ARG A 50 9.27 9.77 -13.37
C ARG A 50 8.15 10.09 -14.37
N LYS A 51 8.51 10.39 -15.62
CA LYS A 51 7.55 10.67 -16.70
C LYS A 51 6.68 9.45 -17.03
N GLN A 52 7.26 8.24 -17.08
CA GLN A 52 6.50 7.03 -17.38
C GLN A 52 5.47 6.72 -16.28
N ILE A 53 5.89 6.81 -15.01
CA ILE A 53 5.00 6.61 -13.86
C ILE A 53 3.87 7.64 -13.86
N ALA A 54 4.19 8.92 -14.01
CA ALA A 54 3.21 10.00 -14.05
C ALA A 54 2.21 9.84 -15.19
N LYS A 55 2.69 9.53 -16.40
CA LYS A 55 1.84 9.28 -17.57
C LYS A 55 0.81 8.18 -17.33
N GLN A 56 1.23 7.07 -16.75
CA GLN A 56 0.35 5.92 -16.48
C GLN A 56 -0.74 6.23 -15.45
N LEU A 57 -0.46 7.16 -14.53
CA LEU A 57 -1.39 7.61 -13.49
C LEU A 57 -2.22 8.84 -13.90
N ASN A 58 -2.12 9.35 -15.13
CA ASN A 58 -2.68 10.62 -15.56
C ASN A 58 -2.30 11.79 -14.63
N ALA A 59 -1.02 11.86 -14.28
CA ALA A 59 -0.43 12.87 -13.41
C ALA A 59 0.71 13.64 -14.10
N SER A 60 1.09 14.78 -13.53
CA SER A 60 2.29 15.50 -13.95
C SER A 60 3.55 14.89 -13.34
N PRO A 61 4.69 14.86 -14.06
CA PRO A 61 5.95 14.39 -13.47
C PRO A 61 6.37 15.16 -12.22
N SER A 62 5.90 16.41 -12.05
CA SER A 62 6.17 17.21 -10.86
C SER A 62 5.48 16.70 -9.59
N GLU A 63 4.46 15.88 -9.72
CA GLU A 63 3.66 15.34 -8.62
C GLU A 63 4.21 14.01 -8.08
N ILE A 64 5.18 13.40 -8.77
CA ILE A 64 5.81 12.14 -8.34
C ILE A 64 7.12 12.46 -7.61
N ILE A 65 7.25 12.00 -6.37
CA ILE A 65 8.42 12.14 -5.50
C ILE A 65 8.90 10.75 -5.12
N PHE A 66 10.13 10.41 -5.47
CA PHE A 66 10.72 9.11 -5.13
C PHE A 66 11.10 9.04 -3.65
N THR A 67 10.79 7.92 -3.03
CA THR A 67 11.05 7.62 -1.62
C THR A 67 11.68 6.24 -1.49
N SER A 68 12.15 5.87 -0.29
CA SER A 68 12.67 4.51 -0.05
C SER A 68 11.57 3.43 0.00
N GLY A 69 10.30 3.81 -0.05
CA GLY A 69 9.16 2.90 -0.03
C GLY A 69 7.92 3.54 0.56
N GLY A 70 6.83 2.77 0.68
CA GLY A 70 5.54 3.26 1.18
C GLY A 70 5.61 3.84 2.60
N THR A 71 6.45 3.29 3.47
CA THR A 71 6.60 3.81 4.83
C THR A 71 7.15 5.24 4.86
N GLU A 72 8.20 5.53 4.07
CA GLU A 72 8.72 6.89 3.95
C GLU A 72 7.69 7.81 3.29
N ALA A 73 7.02 7.35 2.24
CA ALA A 73 5.99 8.13 1.54
C ALA A 73 4.82 8.51 2.46
N ASN A 74 4.28 7.56 3.26
CA ASN A 74 3.25 7.82 4.26
C ASN A 74 3.73 8.83 5.32
N ASN A 75 4.94 8.66 5.86
CA ASN A 75 5.52 9.58 6.83
C ASN A 75 5.70 10.99 6.24
N LEU A 76 6.23 11.10 5.02
CA LEU A 76 6.39 12.39 4.34
C LEU A 76 5.05 13.13 4.26
N ILE A 77 4.01 12.46 3.75
CA ILE A 77 2.69 13.07 3.54
C ILE A 77 2.06 13.47 4.88
N LEU A 78 1.94 12.52 5.82
CA LEU A 78 1.23 12.75 7.08
C LEU A 78 1.88 13.83 7.91
N ARG A 79 3.23 13.81 8.05
CA ARG A 79 3.97 14.83 8.79
C ARG A 79 3.84 16.21 8.14
N SER A 80 3.99 16.29 6.82
CA SER A 80 3.88 17.57 6.12
C SER A 80 2.44 18.10 6.11
N CYS A 81 1.41 17.24 6.05
CA CYS A 81 0.02 17.69 6.20
C CYS A 81 -0.22 18.38 7.55
N VAL A 82 0.34 17.85 8.64
CA VAL A 82 0.22 18.47 9.97
C VAL A 82 1.08 19.71 10.08
N HIS A 83 2.36 19.61 9.72
CA HIS A 83 3.33 20.67 9.90
C HIS A 83 3.12 21.86 8.93
N ASP A 84 2.94 21.57 7.64
CA ASP A 84 2.97 22.59 6.58
C ASP A 84 1.56 23.09 6.23
N LEU A 85 0.58 22.19 6.15
CA LEU A 85 -0.80 22.54 5.80
C LEU A 85 -1.62 22.93 7.04
N GLY A 86 -1.12 22.67 8.25
CA GLY A 86 -1.79 23.00 9.50
C GLY A 86 -3.06 22.16 9.72
N VAL A 87 -3.05 20.89 9.31
CA VAL A 87 -4.11 19.94 9.60
C VAL A 87 -4.31 19.82 11.11
N GLN A 88 -5.55 19.94 11.54
CA GLN A 88 -5.96 19.92 12.96
C GLN A 88 -6.68 18.63 13.34
N VAL A 89 -7.31 17.98 12.35
CA VAL A 89 -8.03 16.72 12.56
C VAL A 89 -7.61 15.73 11.46
N VAL A 90 -7.27 14.51 11.87
CA VAL A 90 -7.04 13.40 10.94
C VAL A 90 -8.13 12.38 11.16
N ILE A 91 -8.93 12.12 10.12
CA ILE A 91 -9.90 11.02 10.07
C ILE A 91 -9.21 9.84 9.41
N SER A 92 -9.08 8.74 10.14
CA SER A 92 -8.40 7.53 9.68
C SER A 92 -9.19 6.27 10.03
N SER A 93 -8.61 5.11 9.83
CA SER A 93 -9.20 3.81 10.17
C SER A 93 -8.29 3.02 11.12
N PRO A 94 -8.84 2.26 12.07
CA PRO A 94 -8.03 1.40 12.94
C PRO A 94 -7.38 0.23 12.20
N ILE A 95 -7.73 0.00 10.93
CA ILE A 95 -7.18 -1.09 10.09
C ILE A 95 -6.10 -0.61 9.11
N GLU A 96 -5.60 0.62 9.26
CA GLU A 96 -4.50 1.14 8.45
C GLU A 96 -3.19 0.37 8.70
N HIS A 97 -2.26 0.47 7.74
CA HIS A 97 -0.91 -0.04 7.94
C HIS A 97 -0.19 0.72 9.08
N HIS A 98 0.70 0.05 9.83
CA HIS A 98 1.46 0.66 10.91
C HIS A 98 2.25 1.92 10.51
N ALA A 99 2.65 2.04 9.23
CA ALA A 99 3.28 3.25 8.71
C ALA A 99 2.35 4.48 8.76
N VAL A 100 1.02 4.28 8.81
CA VAL A 100 0.03 5.32 9.04
C VAL A 100 -0.27 5.45 10.53
N LEU A 101 -0.71 4.37 11.19
CA LEU A 101 -1.15 4.40 12.59
C LEU A 101 -0.07 4.94 13.54
N HIS A 102 1.13 4.37 13.50
CA HIS A 102 2.21 4.81 14.39
C HIS A 102 2.70 6.23 14.07
N THR A 103 2.66 6.63 12.78
CA THR A 103 2.96 8.03 12.42
C THR A 103 1.93 8.99 13.02
N LEU A 104 0.64 8.65 12.95
CA LEU A 104 -0.42 9.46 13.56
C LEU A 104 -0.30 9.52 15.08
N GLU A 105 0.02 8.40 15.74
CA GLU A 105 0.26 8.35 17.19
C GLU A 105 1.42 9.28 17.63
N VAL A 106 2.51 9.30 16.84
CA VAL A 106 3.65 10.19 17.10
C VAL A 106 3.24 11.66 16.91
N LEU A 107 2.56 11.96 15.78
CA LEU A 107 2.10 13.32 15.49
C LEU A 107 1.13 13.86 16.54
N ALA A 108 0.24 13.03 17.09
CA ALA A 108 -0.66 13.44 18.16
C ALA A 108 0.04 13.75 19.50
N LYS A 109 1.28 13.23 19.69
CA LYS A 109 2.13 13.60 20.85
C LYS A 109 2.92 14.87 20.61
N GLU A 110 3.30 15.13 19.35
CA GLU A 110 4.14 16.27 18.95
C GLU A 110 3.32 17.55 18.68
N TYR A 111 2.08 17.39 18.20
CA TYR A 111 1.21 18.48 17.73
C TYR A 111 -0.19 18.38 18.35
N PRO A 112 -0.90 19.50 18.55
CA PRO A 112 -2.28 19.53 19.07
C PRO A 112 -3.30 19.11 18.00
N ILE A 113 -3.12 17.94 17.40
CA ILE A 113 -4.04 17.36 16.43
C ILE A 113 -4.98 16.34 17.08
N LYS A 114 -6.16 16.19 16.52
CA LYS A 114 -7.11 15.16 16.91
C LYS A 114 -7.13 14.04 15.88
N ILE A 115 -6.95 12.79 16.32
CA ILE A 115 -7.15 11.61 15.49
C ILE A 115 -8.54 11.06 15.79
N VAL A 116 -9.29 10.77 14.74
CA VAL A 116 -10.64 10.19 14.83
C VAL A 116 -10.70 9.00 13.86
N TYR A 117 -11.21 7.87 14.34
CA TYR A 117 -11.37 6.71 13.49
C TYR A 117 -12.80 6.58 12.97
N VAL A 118 -12.90 6.29 11.68
CA VAL A 118 -14.16 5.93 11.05
C VAL A 118 -14.64 4.56 11.55
N ASN A 119 -15.96 4.38 11.66
CA ASN A 119 -16.54 3.10 12.00
C ASN A 119 -16.31 2.07 10.90
N LEU A 120 -16.26 0.81 11.30
CA LEU A 120 -16.18 -0.33 10.40
C LEU A 120 -17.45 -1.18 10.55
N THR A 121 -17.85 -1.81 9.46
CA THR A 121 -18.88 -2.88 9.52
C THR A 121 -18.31 -4.13 10.18
N ASN A 122 -19.15 -5.12 10.49
CA ASN A 122 -18.74 -6.43 10.98
C ASN A 122 -17.90 -7.26 9.97
N LYS A 123 -17.68 -6.73 8.77
CA LYS A 123 -16.78 -7.25 7.73
C LYS A 123 -15.53 -6.37 7.52
N GLY A 124 -15.28 -5.42 8.41
CA GLY A 124 -14.12 -4.53 8.31
C GLY A 124 -14.17 -3.58 7.11
N VAL A 125 -15.37 -3.29 6.58
CA VAL A 125 -15.58 -2.29 5.52
C VAL A 125 -15.76 -0.94 6.18
N VAL A 126 -15.14 0.10 5.62
CA VAL A 126 -15.29 1.49 6.09
C VAL A 126 -16.72 1.97 5.91
N ASP A 127 -17.31 2.50 6.98
CA ASP A 127 -18.65 3.10 6.96
C ASP A 127 -18.57 4.53 6.40
N LEU A 128 -19.00 4.70 5.13
CA LEU A 128 -18.99 5.99 4.46
C LEU A 128 -19.99 6.99 5.06
N SER A 129 -21.09 6.51 5.62
CA SER A 129 -22.07 7.39 6.30
C SER A 129 -21.45 7.99 7.56
N HIS A 130 -20.67 7.18 8.30
CA HIS A 130 -19.94 7.69 9.46
C HIS A 130 -18.76 8.60 9.03
N LEU A 131 -18.10 8.32 7.92
CA LEU A 131 -17.10 9.24 7.36
C LEU A 131 -17.71 10.61 7.05
N GLU A 132 -18.86 10.63 6.38
CA GLU A 132 -19.57 11.88 6.06
C GLU A 132 -19.98 12.62 7.34
N TYR A 133 -20.55 11.91 8.33
CA TYR A 133 -20.87 12.49 9.64
C TYR A 133 -19.66 13.15 10.30
N LEU A 134 -18.49 12.49 10.30
CA LEU A 134 -17.26 13.05 10.86
C LEU A 134 -16.80 14.29 10.08
N LEU A 135 -16.85 14.27 8.76
CA LEU A 135 -16.51 15.43 7.92
C LEU A 135 -17.41 16.63 8.24
N GLN A 136 -18.72 16.41 8.44
CA GLN A 136 -19.66 17.45 8.88
C GLN A 136 -19.32 18.03 10.25
N GLN A 137 -18.90 17.19 11.20
CA GLN A 137 -18.51 17.60 12.54
C GLN A 137 -17.29 18.53 12.58
N TYR A 138 -16.40 18.44 11.58
CA TYR A 138 -15.13 19.14 11.55
C TYR A 138 -15.00 20.13 10.40
N THR A 139 -16.10 20.61 9.82
CA THR A 139 -16.11 21.57 8.70
C THR A 139 -15.31 22.85 8.94
N GLU A 140 -15.26 23.32 10.21
CA GLU A 140 -14.51 24.52 10.63
C GLU A 140 -13.00 24.25 10.86
N LYS A 141 -12.54 23.03 10.64
CA LYS A 141 -11.16 22.60 10.85
C LYS A 141 -10.49 22.23 9.54
N LYS A 142 -9.16 22.31 9.50
CA LYS A 142 -8.40 21.69 8.43
C LYS A 142 -8.33 20.19 8.69
N VAL A 143 -8.99 19.40 7.81
CA VAL A 143 -9.14 17.96 7.95
C VAL A 143 -8.28 17.25 6.91
N LEU A 144 -7.61 16.16 7.32
CA LEU A 144 -7.04 15.15 6.46
C LEU A 144 -7.82 13.85 6.67
N VAL A 145 -8.35 13.28 5.61
CA VAL A 145 -8.81 11.89 5.57
C VAL A 145 -7.63 11.03 5.12
N SER A 146 -7.29 9.99 5.87
CA SER A 146 -6.21 9.06 5.55
C SER A 146 -6.73 7.64 5.65
N LEU A 147 -7.08 7.05 4.49
CA LEU A 147 -7.69 5.72 4.36
C LEU A 147 -7.00 4.93 3.25
N MET A 148 -6.55 3.71 3.57
CA MET A 148 -5.90 2.85 2.58
C MET A 148 -6.88 2.35 1.52
N HIS A 149 -6.41 2.22 0.29
CA HIS A 149 -7.22 1.75 -0.82
C HIS A 149 -7.56 0.26 -0.68
N ILE A 150 -6.55 -0.57 -0.46
CA ILE A 150 -6.71 -2.02 -0.29
C ILE A 150 -6.04 -2.45 0.99
N ASN A 151 -6.80 -3.09 1.87
CA ASN A 151 -6.25 -3.58 3.12
C ASN A 151 -5.29 -4.76 2.88
N ASN A 152 -4.09 -4.65 3.42
CA ASN A 152 -3.01 -5.61 3.22
C ASN A 152 -3.20 -6.95 3.93
N GLU A 153 -4.19 -7.08 4.82
CA GLU A 153 -4.48 -8.31 5.56
C GLU A 153 -5.74 -9.01 5.06
N ILE A 154 -6.84 -8.29 4.89
CA ILE A 154 -8.15 -8.85 4.53
C ILE A 154 -8.54 -8.57 3.07
N GLY A 155 -7.81 -7.70 2.38
CA GLY A 155 -8.05 -7.41 0.98
C GLY A 155 -9.26 -6.51 0.69
N ASN A 156 -9.99 -6.01 1.69
CA ASN A 156 -11.12 -5.10 1.47
C ASN A 156 -10.71 -3.89 0.64
N ILE A 157 -11.57 -3.47 -0.28
CA ILE A 157 -11.32 -2.36 -1.20
C ILE A 157 -12.13 -1.13 -0.74
N LEU A 158 -11.46 0.00 -0.59
CA LEU A 158 -12.10 1.30 -0.32
C LEU A 158 -12.58 1.90 -1.65
N PRO A 159 -13.81 2.39 -1.77
CA PRO A 159 -14.30 3.06 -2.96
C PRO A 159 -13.73 4.49 -3.05
N LEU A 160 -12.55 4.61 -3.71
CA LEU A 160 -11.79 5.88 -3.77
C LEU A 160 -12.58 7.04 -4.36
N LYS A 161 -13.41 6.80 -5.39
CA LYS A 161 -14.20 7.85 -6.06
C LYS A 161 -15.19 8.48 -5.07
N GLU A 162 -15.90 7.66 -4.32
CA GLU A 162 -16.88 8.09 -3.33
C GLU A 162 -16.23 8.83 -2.18
N VAL A 163 -15.13 8.29 -1.64
CA VAL A 163 -14.38 8.95 -0.56
C VAL A 163 -13.80 10.28 -1.03
N THR A 164 -13.25 10.34 -2.25
CA THR A 164 -12.73 11.58 -2.83
C THR A 164 -13.84 12.62 -3.01
N ALA A 165 -15.04 12.21 -3.44
CA ALA A 165 -16.18 13.11 -3.58
C ALA A 165 -16.60 13.70 -2.23
N LEU A 166 -16.68 12.88 -1.18
CA LEU A 166 -16.95 13.34 0.18
C LEU A 166 -15.88 14.31 0.68
N CYS A 167 -14.61 13.99 0.53
CA CYS A 167 -13.53 14.88 0.96
C CYS A 167 -13.60 16.25 0.25
N LYS A 168 -13.87 16.27 -1.06
CA LYS A 168 -14.06 17.52 -1.82
C LYS A 168 -15.26 18.31 -1.34
N GLN A 169 -16.40 17.66 -1.11
CA GLN A 169 -17.63 18.31 -0.63
C GLN A 169 -17.39 19.05 0.68
N TYR A 170 -16.56 18.51 1.57
CA TYR A 170 -16.26 19.09 2.88
C TYR A 170 -14.89 19.80 2.95
N ASN A 171 -14.25 20.06 1.81
CA ASN A 171 -12.94 20.74 1.73
C ASN A 171 -11.84 20.10 2.61
N ALA A 172 -11.85 18.77 2.69
CA ALA A 172 -10.85 17.98 3.38
C ALA A 172 -9.78 17.47 2.41
N TYR A 173 -8.53 17.40 2.85
CA TYR A 173 -7.49 16.70 2.11
C TYR A 173 -7.72 15.19 2.16
N PHE A 174 -7.36 14.49 1.09
CA PHE A 174 -7.44 13.04 1.04
C PHE A 174 -6.09 12.39 0.70
N HIS A 175 -5.61 11.57 1.62
CA HIS A 175 -4.48 10.67 1.47
C HIS A 175 -4.97 9.22 1.42
N SER A 176 -4.48 8.46 0.45
CA SER A 176 -4.70 7.01 0.42
C SER A 176 -3.39 6.25 0.33
N ASP A 177 -3.17 5.31 1.26
CA ASP A 177 -2.12 4.30 1.12
C ASP A 177 -2.55 3.32 0.02
N THR A 178 -1.91 3.42 -1.14
CA THR A 178 -2.19 2.59 -2.32
C THR A 178 -1.12 1.52 -2.58
N VAL A 179 -0.33 1.20 -1.57
CA VAL A 179 0.78 0.22 -1.66
C VAL A 179 0.31 -1.16 -2.15
N GLN A 180 -0.92 -1.56 -1.83
CA GLN A 180 -1.48 -2.84 -2.27
C GLN A 180 -2.28 -2.74 -3.59
N SER A 181 -2.45 -1.56 -4.15
CA SER A 181 -3.27 -1.36 -5.36
C SER A 181 -2.47 -0.88 -6.57
N VAL A 182 -1.43 -0.07 -6.38
CA VAL A 182 -0.53 0.34 -7.46
C VAL A 182 0.11 -0.89 -8.11
N GLY A 183 0.04 -0.95 -9.45
CA GLY A 183 0.50 -2.11 -10.24
C GLY A 183 -0.47 -3.29 -10.29
N HIS A 184 -1.59 -3.23 -9.55
CA HIS A 184 -2.63 -4.26 -9.51
C HIS A 184 -4.00 -3.77 -9.97
N TYR A 185 -4.29 -2.49 -9.80
CA TYR A 185 -5.57 -1.87 -10.17
C TYR A 185 -5.32 -0.62 -11.01
N PRO A 186 -6.22 -0.29 -11.93
CA PRO A 186 -6.14 0.97 -12.65
C PRO A 186 -6.34 2.13 -11.65
N ILE A 187 -5.42 3.09 -11.68
CA ILE A 187 -5.51 4.33 -10.91
C ILE A 187 -5.35 5.48 -11.90
N ASP A 188 -6.40 6.28 -12.03
CA ASP A 188 -6.43 7.47 -12.84
C ASP A 188 -6.61 8.69 -11.91
N LEU A 189 -5.55 9.48 -11.75
CA LEU A 189 -5.54 10.61 -10.83
C LEU A 189 -6.23 11.86 -11.37
N GLU A 190 -6.60 11.88 -12.65
CA GLU A 190 -7.48 12.90 -13.23
C GLU A 190 -8.94 12.59 -12.89
N GLU A 191 -9.38 11.32 -13.05
CA GLU A 191 -10.73 10.89 -12.68
C GLU A 191 -10.95 10.79 -11.17
N ILE A 192 -9.91 10.38 -10.42
CA ILE A 192 -9.96 10.24 -8.95
C ILE A 192 -9.02 11.31 -8.36
N PRO A 193 -9.51 12.53 -8.15
CA PRO A 193 -8.66 13.64 -7.74
C PRO A 193 -8.32 13.60 -6.22
N VAL A 194 -7.76 12.49 -5.78
CA VAL A 194 -7.11 12.35 -4.47
C VAL A 194 -5.91 13.29 -4.36
N ASP A 195 -5.59 13.79 -3.18
CA ASP A 195 -4.48 14.73 -2.99
C ASP A 195 -3.13 14.03 -2.87
N PHE A 196 -3.12 12.84 -2.25
CA PHE A 196 -1.91 12.09 -2.00
C PHE A 196 -2.14 10.59 -2.16
N ILE A 197 -1.20 9.89 -2.83
CA ILE A 197 -1.10 8.43 -2.79
C ILE A 197 0.33 7.99 -2.53
N THR A 198 0.49 6.75 -2.06
CA THR A 198 1.79 6.15 -1.77
C THR A 198 1.95 4.81 -2.46
N ALA A 199 3.16 4.49 -2.90
CA ALA A 199 3.47 3.23 -3.54
C ALA A 199 4.81 2.65 -3.07
N SER A 200 4.96 1.33 -3.21
CA SER A 200 6.20 0.62 -2.89
C SER A 200 6.47 -0.47 -3.94
N ALA A 201 7.62 -0.38 -4.60
CA ALA A 201 7.92 -1.19 -5.78
C ALA A 201 7.87 -2.71 -5.52
N HIS A 202 8.29 -3.16 -4.33
CA HIS A 202 8.33 -4.57 -3.99
C HIS A 202 6.95 -5.23 -3.82
N LYS A 203 5.86 -4.48 -3.96
CA LYS A 203 4.50 -5.02 -3.97
C LYS A 203 3.99 -5.34 -5.38
N PHE A 204 4.65 -4.78 -6.41
CA PHE A 204 4.34 -5.03 -7.82
C PHE A 204 5.57 -5.50 -8.62
N HIS A 205 6.32 -6.46 -8.04
CA HIS A 205 7.46 -7.13 -8.67
C HIS A 205 8.68 -6.25 -8.96
N GLY A 206 8.79 -5.09 -8.33
CA GLY A 206 9.95 -4.23 -8.33
C GLY A 206 10.93 -4.50 -7.19
N PRO A 207 12.02 -3.75 -7.10
CA PRO A 207 13.01 -3.90 -6.04
C PRO A 207 12.49 -3.36 -4.70
N LYS A 208 13.05 -3.88 -3.60
CA LYS A 208 12.91 -3.30 -2.27
C LYS A 208 13.71 -2.00 -2.17
N GLY A 209 13.35 -1.14 -1.23
CA GLY A 209 14.11 0.09 -0.96
C GLY A 209 13.80 1.24 -1.93
N ILE A 210 12.67 1.18 -2.64
CA ILE A 210 12.16 2.25 -3.50
C ILE A 210 10.64 2.26 -3.53
N GLY A 211 10.06 3.45 -3.58
CA GLY A 211 8.66 3.74 -3.76
C GLY A 211 8.47 5.17 -4.24
N PHE A 212 7.26 5.66 -4.24
CA PHE A 212 6.97 7.05 -4.51
C PHE A 212 5.78 7.56 -3.69
N ALA A 213 5.78 8.86 -3.47
CA ALA A 213 4.61 9.64 -3.08
C ALA A 213 4.11 10.41 -4.31
N PHE A 214 2.82 10.40 -4.55
CA PHE A 214 2.16 11.39 -5.39
C PHE A 214 1.67 12.51 -4.49
N ILE A 215 1.96 13.74 -4.87
CA ILE A 215 1.55 14.96 -4.18
C ILE A 215 0.91 15.87 -5.23
N ARG A 216 -0.38 16.13 -5.10
CA ARG A 216 -1.13 16.91 -6.09
C ARG A 216 -0.56 18.31 -6.25
N LYS A 217 -0.45 18.73 -7.50
CA LYS A 217 0.03 20.06 -7.85
C LYS A 217 -0.77 21.17 -7.14
N GLY A 218 -0.06 22.14 -6.60
CA GLY A 218 -0.64 23.24 -5.83
C GLY A 218 -0.62 23.02 -4.31
N ILE A 219 -0.29 21.80 -3.85
CA ILE A 219 -0.07 21.52 -2.42
C ILE A 219 1.43 21.68 -2.15
N ALA A 220 1.76 22.63 -1.29
CA ALA A 220 3.15 22.93 -0.91
C ALA A 220 3.51 22.17 0.37
N LEU A 221 4.43 21.22 0.27
CA LEU A 221 4.98 20.47 1.38
C LEU A 221 6.49 20.76 1.52
N HIS A 222 7.04 20.49 2.69
CA HIS A 222 8.47 20.58 2.97
C HIS A 222 9.08 19.19 3.21
N SER A 223 10.38 19.11 3.02
CA SER A 223 11.13 17.87 3.24
C SER A 223 11.18 17.49 4.72
N SER A 224 10.85 16.25 5.02
CA SER A 224 11.10 15.66 6.34
C SER A 224 12.56 15.15 6.48
N ILE A 225 13.25 14.91 5.34
CA ILE A 225 14.66 14.52 5.29
C ILE A 225 15.44 15.70 4.73
N THR A 226 16.10 16.45 5.60
CA THR A 226 16.84 17.65 5.24
C THR A 226 18.19 17.35 4.60
N GLY A 227 18.65 18.18 3.64
CA GLY A 227 19.92 18.00 2.94
C GLY A 227 19.97 18.78 1.64
N GLY A 228 20.37 18.10 0.54
CA GLY A 228 20.40 18.70 -0.80
C GLY A 228 19.03 18.83 -1.44
N GLU A 229 19.00 19.48 -2.61
CA GLU A 229 17.79 19.84 -3.36
C GLU A 229 17.22 18.68 -4.22
N GLN A 230 17.57 17.40 -3.91
CA GLN A 230 17.02 16.27 -4.62
C GLN A 230 15.50 16.21 -4.46
N GLU A 231 14.84 15.53 -5.40
CA GLU A 231 13.37 15.43 -5.42
C GLU A 231 12.69 16.80 -5.22
N LYS A 232 13.24 17.84 -5.85
CA LYS A 232 12.73 19.22 -5.80
C LYS A 232 12.69 19.80 -4.37
N GLY A 233 13.65 19.40 -3.53
CA GLY A 233 13.70 19.81 -2.12
C GLY A 233 12.72 19.09 -1.21
N LEU A 234 11.92 18.15 -1.73
CA LEU A 234 10.96 17.39 -0.92
C LEU A 234 11.56 16.12 -0.29
N ARG A 235 12.69 15.65 -0.82
CA ARG A 235 13.38 14.49 -0.26
C ARG A 235 14.88 14.56 -0.60
N ALA A 236 15.69 14.93 0.35
CA ALA A 236 17.12 15.04 0.18
C ALA A 236 17.83 13.67 0.12
N GLY A 237 19.07 13.67 -0.37
CA GLY A 237 19.91 12.48 -0.49
C GLY A 237 20.02 11.97 -1.93
N THR A 238 21.20 11.50 -2.31
CA THR A 238 21.49 11.00 -3.65
C THR A 238 20.50 9.91 -4.07
N GLU A 239 19.94 10.05 -5.25
CA GLU A 239 18.89 9.17 -5.77
C GLU A 239 19.50 7.80 -6.17
N ALA A 240 18.80 6.73 -5.80
CA ALA A 240 19.13 5.36 -6.14
C ALA A 240 18.69 5.04 -7.58
N VAL A 241 19.49 5.50 -8.58
CA VAL A 241 19.14 5.46 -10.02
C VAL A 241 18.68 4.07 -10.46
N HIS A 242 19.41 3.02 -10.09
CA HIS A 242 19.08 1.64 -10.46
C HIS A 242 17.75 1.16 -9.86
N ASN A 243 17.41 1.57 -8.62
CA ASN A 243 16.15 1.24 -7.98
C ASN A 243 14.98 1.99 -8.64
N ILE A 244 15.16 3.28 -8.96
CA ILE A 244 14.13 4.10 -9.64
C ILE A 244 13.81 3.49 -11.01
N VAL A 245 14.83 3.14 -11.79
CA VAL A 245 14.65 2.49 -13.10
C VAL A 245 14.02 1.11 -12.93
N GLY A 246 14.48 0.33 -11.96
CA GLY A 246 13.88 -0.98 -11.66
C GLY A 246 12.41 -0.89 -11.27
N MET A 247 12.03 0.10 -10.48
CA MET A 247 10.63 0.36 -10.13
C MET A 247 9.80 0.74 -11.37
N GLU A 248 10.32 1.62 -12.24
CA GLU A 248 9.62 2.02 -13.46
C GLU A 248 9.36 0.82 -14.38
N VAL A 249 10.36 -0.04 -14.59
CA VAL A 249 10.20 -1.26 -15.42
C VAL A 249 9.13 -2.18 -14.82
N ALA A 250 9.16 -2.43 -13.50
CA ALA A 250 8.15 -3.23 -12.83
C ALA A 250 6.75 -2.62 -12.96
N PHE A 251 6.64 -1.32 -12.79
CA PHE A 251 5.41 -0.57 -12.90
C PHE A 251 4.82 -0.66 -14.32
N SER A 252 5.64 -0.39 -15.34
CA SER A 252 5.24 -0.47 -16.75
C SER A 252 4.80 -1.88 -17.14
N LEU A 253 5.53 -2.92 -16.73
CA LEU A 253 5.16 -4.32 -16.98
C LEU A 253 3.84 -4.70 -16.29
N SER A 254 3.62 -4.24 -15.07
CA SER A 254 2.41 -4.51 -14.32
C SER A 254 1.17 -3.93 -15.01
N TYR A 255 1.25 -2.68 -15.47
CA TYR A 255 0.13 -2.02 -16.15
C TYR A 255 -0.06 -2.50 -17.60
N THR A 256 1.02 -2.80 -18.33
CA THR A 256 0.91 -3.38 -19.68
C THR A 256 0.20 -4.73 -19.68
N ASN A 257 0.35 -5.52 -18.62
CA ASN A 257 -0.25 -6.84 -18.51
C ASN A 257 -1.44 -6.88 -17.54
N LEU A 258 -1.99 -5.72 -17.15
CA LEU A 258 -2.94 -5.60 -16.05
C LEU A 258 -4.17 -6.51 -16.22
N ASP A 259 -4.85 -6.44 -17.37
CA ASP A 259 -6.08 -7.20 -17.62
C ASP A 259 -5.81 -8.71 -17.60
N ARG A 260 -4.77 -9.16 -18.30
CA ARG A 260 -4.35 -10.56 -18.31
C ARG A 260 -4.00 -11.09 -16.93
N ASN A 261 -3.27 -10.29 -16.15
CA ASN A 261 -2.85 -10.65 -14.80
C ASN A 261 -4.06 -10.71 -13.86
N THR A 262 -4.98 -9.75 -13.99
CA THR A 262 -6.22 -9.68 -13.21
C THR A 262 -7.09 -10.90 -13.45
N GLU A 263 -7.32 -11.29 -14.70
CA GLU A 263 -8.09 -12.51 -15.02
C GLU A 263 -7.46 -13.75 -14.42
N LYS A 264 -6.16 -13.97 -14.69
CA LYS A 264 -5.44 -15.12 -14.14
C LYS A 264 -5.55 -15.20 -12.61
N LEU A 265 -5.38 -14.07 -11.93
CA LEU A 265 -5.39 -14.04 -10.46
C LEU A 265 -6.80 -14.17 -9.89
N LYS A 266 -7.82 -13.63 -10.55
CA LYS A 266 -9.23 -13.85 -10.19
C LYS A 266 -9.60 -15.33 -10.32
N ASP A 267 -9.16 -16.00 -11.38
CA ASP A 267 -9.41 -17.43 -11.57
C ASP A 267 -8.69 -18.27 -10.50
N LEU A 268 -7.44 -17.95 -10.19
CA LEU A 268 -6.68 -18.62 -9.15
C LEU A 268 -7.34 -18.43 -7.77
N LYS A 269 -7.76 -17.21 -7.42
CA LYS A 269 -8.47 -16.92 -6.17
C LYS A 269 -9.81 -17.68 -6.11
N ARG A 270 -10.58 -17.68 -7.19
CA ARG A 270 -11.85 -18.42 -7.29
C ARG A 270 -11.65 -19.92 -7.09
N TYR A 271 -10.65 -20.50 -7.75
CA TYR A 271 -10.29 -21.90 -7.58
C TYR A 271 -9.88 -22.19 -6.12
N PHE A 272 -9.01 -21.37 -5.55
CA PHE A 272 -8.53 -21.52 -4.17
C PHE A 272 -9.69 -21.49 -3.16
N ILE A 273 -10.60 -20.50 -3.26
CA ILE A 273 -11.77 -20.39 -2.39
C ILE A 273 -12.69 -21.60 -2.54
N LYS A 274 -12.94 -22.07 -3.78
CA LYS A 274 -13.77 -23.24 -4.05
C LYS A 274 -13.20 -24.49 -3.40
N GLN A 275 -11.90 -24.75 -3.56
CA GLN A 275 -11.24 -25.91 -2.97
C GLN A 275 -11.24 -25.83 -1.45
N LEU A 276 -11.00 -24.64 -0.91
CA LEU A 276 -10.98 -24.43 0.53
C LEU A 276 -12.38 -24.70 1.15
N LYS A 277 -13.45 -24.16 0.57
CA LYS A 277 -14.83 -24.41 1.02
C LYS A 277 -15.22 -25.89 0.91
N HIS A 278 -14.66 -26.62 -0.06
CA HIS A 278 -14.91 -28.05 -0.22
C HIS A 278 -14.21 -28.89 0.84
N HIS A 279 -12.92 -28.61 1.12
CA HIS A 279 -12.12 -29.41 2.03
C HIS A 279 -12.22 -28.96 3.50
N PHE A 280 -12.55 -27.70 3.75
CA PHE A 280 -12.68 -27.07 5.05
C PHE A 280 -13.99 -26.26 5.12
N PRO A 281 -15.16 -26.92 5.16
CA PRO A 281 -16.46 -26.25 5.13
C PRO A 281 -16.70 -25.32 6.31
N GLU A 282 -15.96 -25.52 7.43
CA GLU A 282 -16.01 -24.69 8.63
C GLU A 282 -15.10 -23.44 8.55
N ALA A 283 -14.27 -23.33 7.50
CA ALA A 283 -13.39 -22.17 7.33
C ALA A 283 -14.18 -20.86 7.17
N VAL A 284 -13.77 -19.83 7.89
CA VAL A 284 -14.40 -18.50 7.89
C VAL A 284 -13.52 -17.54 7.11
N PHE A 285 -14.11 -16.81 6.17
CA PHE A 285 -13.40 -15.78 5.42
C PHE A 285 -13.52 -14.45 6.15
N ASN A 286 -12.38 -13.88 6.55
CA ASN A 286 -12.32 -12.59 7.24
C ASN A 286 -12.42 -11.43 6.24
N GLY A 287 -13.17 -10.39 6.61
CA GLY A 287 -13.47 -9.29 5.70
C GLY A 287 -14.38 -9.73 4.55
N MET A 288 -14.11 -9.17 3.38
CA MET A 288 -14.76 -9.51 2.10
C MET A 288 -13.90 -10.49 1.28
N SER A 289 -12.99 -11.23 1.93
CA SER A 289 -11.93 -12.02 1.27
C SER A 289 -12.44 -13.07 0.28
N ASP A 290 -13.66 -13.58 0.43
CA ASP A 290 -14.25 -14.55 -0.49
C ASP A 290 -15.15 -13.92 -1.57
N THR A 291 -15.27 -12.60 -1.61
CA THR A 291 -16.04 -11.84 -2.60
C THR A 291 -15.10 -11.19 -3.60
N LEU A 292 -15.12 -11.64 -4.86
CA LEU A 292 -14.13 -11.24 -5.88
C LEU A 292 -14.17 -9.77 -6.27
N ASP A 293 -15.34 -9.14 -6.22
CA ASP A 293 -15.53 -7.75 -6.67
C ASP A 293 -15.41 -6.73 -5.54
N GLU A 294 -15.51 -7.17 -4.28
CA GLU A 294 -15.45 -6.31 -3.08
C GLU A 294 -14.12 -6.46 -2.32
N SER A 295 -13.27 -7.38 -2.76
CA SER A 295 -11.94 -7.57 -2.19
C SER A 295 -10.89 -7.82 -3.26
N SER A 296 -9.64 -7.52 -2.89
CA SER A 296 -8.50 -7.73 -3.76
C SER A 296 -8.42 -9.16 -4.28
N TYR A 297 -8.23 -9.30 -5.58
CA TYR A 297 -8.02 -10.59 -6.22
C TYR A 297 -6.68 -11.25 -5.86
N THR A 298 -5.81 -10.54 -5.15
CA THR A 298 -4.49 -11.06 -4.72
C THR A 298 -4.48 -11.57 -3.28
N ILE A 299 -5.49 -11.29 -2.46
CA ILE A 299 -5.47 -11.56 -1.01
C ILE A 299 -6.70 -12.38 -0.62
N VAL A 300 -6.48 -13.39 0.21
CA VAL A 300 -7.52 -14.13 0.95
C VAL A 300 -7.09 -14.25 2.41
N ASN A 301 -7.99 -13.91 3.35
CA ASN A 301 -7.77 -14.08 4.77
C ASN A 301 -8.80 -15.09 5.32
N ILE A 302 -8.29 -16.13 6.00
CA ILE A 302 -9.10 -17.30 6.37
C ILE A 302 -8.86 -17.62 7.84
N GLY A 303 -9.95 -17.73 8.61
CA GLY A 303 -9.97 -18.26 9.97
C GLY A 303 -10.34 -19.75 9.99
N PHE A 304 -9.73 -20.54 10.88
CA PHE A 304 -9.98 -21.96 11.04
C PHE A 304 -10.47 -22.28 12.46
N PRO A 305 -11.79 -22.25 12.72
CA PRO A 305 -12.34 -22.52 14.05
C PRO A 305 -11.95 -23.88 14.62
N SER A 306 -11.90 -24.92 13.77
CA SER A 306 -11.52 -26.30 14.14
C SER A 306 -10.07 -26.43 14.62
N LEU A 307 -9.21 -25.45 14.30
CA LEU A 307 -7.79 -25.45 14.67
C LEU A 307 -7.46 -24.52 15.85
N LYS A 308 -8.44 -24.15 16.67
CA LYS A 308 -8.28 -23.22 17.79
C LYS A 308 -7.04 -23.50 18.66
N ASN A 309 -6.77 -24.78 18.94
CA ASN A 309 -5.63 -25.20 19.76
C ASN A 309 -4.26 -25.19 19.04
N GLN A 310 -4.24 -24.89 17.73
CA GLN A 310 -3.02 -24.89 16.89
C GLN A 310 -2.60 -23.48 16.45
N ASN A 311 -3.16 -22.44 17.04
CA ASN A 311 -2.94 -21.04 16.62
C ASN A 311 -1.45 -20.65 16.56
N SER A 312 -0.62 -21.12 17.49
CA SER A 312 0.81 -20.80 17.55
C SER A 312 1.68 -21.61 16.58
N THR A 313 1.22 -22.78 16.12
CA THR A 313 2.06 -23.74 15.36
C THR A 313 1.70 -23.87 13.89
N LEU A 314 0.49 -23.40 13.47
CA LEU A 314 -0.02 -23.64 12.12
C LEU A 314 0.91 -23.09 11.02
N LEU A 315 1.41 -21.86 11.16
CA LEU A 315 2.35 -21.30 10.17
C LEU A 315 3.64 -22.08 10.07
N PHE A 316 4.20 -22.49 11.21
CA PHE A 316 5.40 -23.30 11.25
C PHE A 316 5.19 -24.68 10.59
N GLN A 317 4.04 -25.31 10.82
CA GLN A 317 3.71 -26.57 10.17
C GLN A 317 3.56 -26.42 8.64
N LEU A 318 2.99 -25.31 8.17
CA LEU A 318 2.88 -25.01 6.74
C LEU A 318 4.26 -24.76 6.12
N ASP A 319 5.13 -24.00 6.79
CA ASP A 319 6.51 -23.75 6.35
C ASP A 319 7.31 -25.04 6.23
N LEU A 320 7.23 -25.95 7.21
CA LEU A 320 7.85 -27.29 7.14
C LEU A 320 7.36 -28.11 5.94
N LYS A 321 6.13 -27.85 5.47
CA LYS A 321 5.57 -28.47 4.25
C LYS A 321 5.91 -27.66 2.97
N GLY A 322 6.69 -26.59 3.09
CA GLY A 322 7.10 -25.74 1.98
C GLY A 322 6.03 -24.73 1.52
N ILE A 323 5.07 -24.37 2.37
CA ILE A 323 4.02 -23.38 2.09
C ILE A 323 4.31 -22.13 2.90
N ALA A 324 4.71 -21.05 2.23
CA ALA A 324 4.93 -19.74 2.82
C ALA A 324 3.66 -18.90 2.75
N CYS A 325 3.11 -18.50 3.92
CA CYS A 325 1.98 -17.59 4.09
C CYS A 325 2.14 -16.81 5.40
N SER A 326 1.24 -15.86 5.70
CA SER A 326 1.31 -15.01 6.90
C SER A 326 0.06 -15.12 7.77
N LYS A 327 0.13 -14.70 9.04
CA LYS A 327 -1.06 -14.49 9.90
C LYS A 327 -1.75 -13.14 9.68
N GLY A 328 -1.00 -12.13 9.25
CA GLY A 328 -1.43 -10.73 9.11
C GLY A 328 -0.28 -9.90 8.57
N SER A 329 0.04 -8.73 9.16
CA SER A 329 1.20 -7.96 8.73
C SER A 329 2.51 -8.73 8.99
N ALA A 330 3.35 -8.85 7.98
CA ALA A 330 4.67 -9.50 8.08
C ALA A 330 5.63 -8.78 9.05
N CYS A 331 5.35 -7.52 9.41
CA CYS A 331 6.15 -6.70 10.32
C CYS A 331 6.08 -7.16 11.78
N GLN A 332 5.21 -8.09 12.14
CA GLN A 332 5.07 -8.65 13.48
C GLN A 332 5.61 -10.08 13.60
N SER A 333 6.45 -10.52 12.67
CA SER A 333 7.10 -11.82 12.73
C SER A 333 7.94 -11.94 14.03
N GLY A 334 7.45 -12.76 14.99
CA GLY A 334 8.11 -12.99 16.29
C GLY A 334 7.27 -12.65 17.52
N SER A 335 6.14 -11.94 17.42
CA SER A 335 5.23 -11.73 18.53
C SER A 335 3.94 -12.56 18.39
N VAL A 336 3.43 -13.05 19.53
CA VAL A 336 2.13 -13.79 19.63
C VAL A 336 0.94 -12.81 19.53
N GLN A 337 1.15 -11.55 19.10
CA GLN A 337 0.09 -10.56 19.10
C GLN A 337 -0.96 -10.84 18.02
N THR A 338 -2.21 -10.64 18.40
CA THR A 338 -3.36 -10.72 17.49
C THR A 338 -3.27 -9.58 16.47
N SER A 339 -3.72 -9.82 15.23
CA SER A 339 -3.78 -8.78 14.20
C SER A 339 -4.63 -7.60 14.66
N HIS A 340 -4.10 -6.37 14.62
CA HIS A 340 -4.86 -5.17 14.92
C HIS A 340 -6.03 -4.97 13.94
N VAL A 341 -5.85 -5.40 12.68
CA VAL A 341 -6.90 -5.35 11.65
C VAL A 341 -8.08 -6.23 12.05
N LEU A 342 -7.81 -7.51 12.36
CA LEU A 342 -8.87 -8.44 12.76
C LEU A 342 -9.52 -8.04 14.09
N SER A 343 -8.74 -7.55 15.06
CA SER A 343 -9.24 -7.08 16.35
C SER A 343 -10.16 -5.86 16.23
N ALA A 344 -10.07 -5.09 15.15
CA ALA A 344 -10.88 -3.90 14.96
C ALA A 344 -12.35 -4.20 14.60
N PHE A 345 -12.67 -5.40 14.12
CA PHE A 345 -14.05 -5.71 13.68
C PHE A 345 -14.53 -7.12 14.01
N LEU A 346 -13.65 -8.06 14.35
CA LEU A 346 -14.08 -9.41 14.73
C LEU A 346 -14.44 -9.49 16.22
N PRO A 347 -15.41 -10.34 16.58
CA PRO A 347 -15.70 -10.63 17.98
C PRO A 347 -14.55 -11.40 18.64
N GLU A 348 -14.40 -11.25 19.95
CA GLU A 348 -13.28 -11.82 20.74
C GLU A 348 -13.14 -13.34 20.54
N GLU A 349 -14.24 -14.05 20.41
CA GLU A 349 -14.23 -15.49 20.14
C GLU A 349 -13.54 -15.84 18.81
N ALA A 350 -13.78 -15.09 17.75
CA ALA A 350 -13.20 -15.30 16.43
C ALA A 350 -11.68 -15.02 16.41
N LEU A 351 -11.19 -14.14 17.29
CA LEU A 351 -9.76 -13.85 17.43
C LEU A 351 -8.95 -15.02 18.05
N GLN A 352 -9.61 -16.00 18.63
CA GLN A 352 -8.97 -17.18 19.17
C GLN A 352 -8.62 -18.23 18.10
N TYR A 353 -9.19 -18.13 16.90
CA TYR A 353 -8.89 -19.03 15.79
C TYR A 353 -7.60 -18.64 15.09
N PRO A 354 -6.81 -19.62 14.59
CA PRO A 354 -5.72 -19.30 13.70
C PRO A 354 -6.28 -18.71 12.41
N SER A 355 -5.74 -17.56 12.03
CA SER A 355 -6.04 -16.90 10.75
C SER A 355 -4.82 -16.93 9.85
N LEU A 356 -5.03 -17.23 8.58
CA LEU A 356 -4.00 -17.23 7.55
C LEU A 356 -4.34 -16.20 6.49
N ARG A 357 -3.35 -15.39 6.11
CA ARG A 357 -3.37 -14.60 4.89
C ARG A 357 -2.61 -15.35 3.82
N CYS A 358 -3.33 -15.74 2.76
CA CYS A 358 -2.75 -16.25 1.54
C CYS A 358 -2.81 -15.15 0.48
N SER A 359 -1.70 -14.84 -0.15
CA SER A 359 -1.65 -13.81 -1.19
C SER A 359 -0.90 -14.29 -2.42
N PHE A 360 -1.51 -14.02 -3.58
CA PHE A 360 -1.13 -14.56 -4.87
C PHE A 360 -0.39 -13.55 -5.72
N SER A 361 0.43 -14.06 -6.63
CA SER A 361 1.02 -13.30 -7.73
C SER A 361 0.94 -14.09 -9.02
N ILE A 362 1.32 -13.46 -10.12
CA ILE A 362 1.36 -14.09 -11.45
C ILE A 362 2.29 -15.31 -11.54
N PHE A 363 3.20 -15.47 -10.58
CA PHE A 363 4.11 -16.63 -10.50
C PHE A 363 3.47 -17.85 -9.83
N ASN A 364 2.28 -17.69 -9.25
CA ASN A 364 1.50 -18.82 -8.74
C ASN A 364 0.71 -19.51 -9.87
N THR A 365 0.54 -20.84 -9.71
CA THR A 365 -0.18 -21.71 -10.68
C THR A 365 -1.17 -22.60 -9.96
#